data_3e0da97aa892574bc76a1f8c16aeaf75
#
_entry.id   3e0da97aa892574bc76a1f8c16aeaf75
#
_cell.length_a   1.000
_cell.length_b   1.000
_cell.length_c   1.000
_cell.angle_alpha   90.00
_cell.angle_beta   90.00
_cell.angle_gamma   90.00
#
_symmetry.space_group_name_H-M   'P 1'
#
loop_
_entity.id
_entity.type
_entity.pdbx_description
1 polymer ?
#
loop_
_entity_poly.entity_id
_entity_poly.type
_entity_poly.pdbx_seq_one_letter_code
_entity_poly.pdbx_strand_id
1 'polypeptide(L)'
;MRNALAAVFSLCIAIALPSMVWAQGEQTPANFTVAFIADQGLNSNAEAVLKLIKNEEADAVIHSGDFDIHDNPSGWDRQINSILGPYFPYFASVGNKDASRFYGSNGYQKFLEARMIRLGIHWDGDLGVRSSFHYKGFLILLTAPGTFGTGHDTYIRDQLASDNSIWRISSWHKNMPLMQVGGKTDETGWGVYEESRKGGTIVATAHDQSYARTHLLSSFQNQTVASTSNTLILASDNPNTPTDEGRSFAFVSALGGNGIYSQRRSGAWWASIYTSTQGATYGALFGVFNYQGNPRLAHFYFKNINGTIVDDFYVQSSVGSRQVH
;
A
#
# COMPACT_ATOMS: atom_id res chain seq x y z
N MET A 1 -2.97 -88.28 17.32
CA MET A 1 -2.38 -87.32 16.40
C MET A 1 -3.36 -86.15 16.25
N ARG A 2 -3.06 -85.01 16.88
CA ARG A 2 -3.91 -83.83 16.83
C ARG A 2 -3.12 -82.75 16.12
N ASN A 3 -3.62 -82.38 14.93
CA ASN A 3 -3.05 -81.29 14.17
C ASN A 3 -3.53 -79.93 14.74
N ALA A 4 -2.62 -79.09 15.20
CA ALA A 4 -2.89 -77.74 15.57
C ALA A 4 -2.67 -76.83 14.34
N LEU A 5 -3.72 -76.14 13.87
CA LEU A 5 -3.64 -75.05 12.88
C LEU A 5 -3.28 -73.82 13.63
N ALA A 6 -2.13 -73.16 13.26
CA ALA A 6 -1.78 -71.85 13.70
C ALA A 6 -2.38 -70.84 12.73
N ALA A 7 -3.27 -70.00 13.24
CA ALA A 7 -3.80 -68.83 12.50
C ALA A 7 -2.82 -67.61 12.63
N VAL A 8 -2.27 -67.15 11.52
CA VAL A 8 -1.46 -65.95 11.44
C VAL A 8 -2.40 -64.75 11.23
N PHE A 9 -2.54 -63.91 12.26
CA PHE A 9 -3.23 -62.62 12.12
C PHE A 9 -2.25 -61.58 11.59
N SER A 10 -2.48 -61.14 10.32
CA SER A 10 -1.76 -60.01 9.71
C SER A 10 -2.38 -58.70 10.20
N LEU A 11 -1.65 -57.94 11.03
CA LEU A 11 -2.07 -56.64 11.51
C LEU A 11 -1.66 -55.57 10.47
N CYS A 12 -2.61 -55.11 9.63
CA CYS A 12 -2.39 -53.99 8.76
C CYS A 12 -2.45 -52.70 9.57
N ILE A 13 -1.29 -52.11 9.89
CA ILE A 13 -1.19 -50.77 10.45
C ILE A 13 -1.39 -49.74 9.31
N ALA A 14 -2.56 -49.13 9.24
CA ALA A 14 -2.79 -48.00 8.35
C ALA A 14 -2.07 -46.76 8.94
N ILE A 15 -0.95 -46.38 8.33
CA ILE A 15 -0.25 -45.12 8.64
C ILE A 15 -1.10 -44.01 7.99
N ALA A 16 -1.89 -43.31 8.81
CA ALA A 16 -2.51 -42.06 8.41
C ALA A 16 -1.42 -40.99 8.25
N LEU A 17 -1.06 -40.67 7.02
CA LEU A 17 -0.24 -39.50 6.73
C LEU A 17 -1.04 -38.24 7.14
N PRO A 18 -0.47 -37.33 7.94
CA PRO A 18 -1.14 -36.08 8.22
C PRO A 18 -1.29 -35.33 6.90
N SER A 19 -2.53 -35.07 6.49
CA SER A 19 -2.83 -34.15 5.42
C SER A 19 -2.22 -32.80 5.83
N MET A 20 -1.18 -32.33 5.10
CA MET A 20 -0.70 -30.96 5.19
C MET A 20 -1.88 -30.06 4.79
N VAL A 21 -2.60 -29.56 5.77
CA VAL A 21 -3.48 -28.42 5.61
C VAL A 21 -2.53 -27.23 5.34
N TRP A 22 -2.39 -26.87 4.08
CA TRP A 22 -1.78 -25.59 3.74
C TRP A 22 -2.60 -24.54 4.46
N ALA A 23 -1.98 -23.82 5.38
CA ALA A 23 -2.61 -22.66 6.01
C ALA A 23 -3.03 -21.73 4.87
N GLN A 24 -4.34 -21.59 4.64
CA GLN A 24 -4.84 -20.53 3.76
C GLN A 24 -4.34 -19.23 4.39
N GLY A 25 -3.57 -18.45 3.63
CA GLY A 25 -3.11 -17.15 4.07
C GLY A 25 -4.31 -16.33 4.59
N GLU A 26 -4.07 -15.48 5.56
CA GLU A 26 -5.10 -14.61 6.14
C GLU A 26 -5.83 -13.89 4.98
N GLN A 27 -7.16 -13.95 4.96
CA GLN A 27 -7.96 -13.29 3.93
C GLN A 27 -8.34 -11.89 4.38
N THR A 28 -8.42 -10.96 3.43
CA THR A 28 -8.90 -9.60 3.70
C THR A 28 -10.36 -9.67 4.17
N PRO A 29 -10.71 -9.09 5.33
CA PRO A 29 -12.10 -9.00 5.78
C PRO A 29 -12.98 -8.27 4.77
N ALA A 30 -14.28 -8.58 4.77
CA ALA A 30 -15.23 -7.89 3.90
C ALA A 30 -15.30 -6.39 4.26
N ASN A 31 -15.23 -5.53 3.25
CA ASN A 31 -15.24 -4.07 3.36
C ASN A 31 -14.11 -3.50 4.23
N PHE A 32 -12.95 -4.15 4.25
CA PHE A 32 -11.76 -3.67 4.96
C PHE A 32 -11.28 -2.35 4.35
N THR A 33 -11.31 -1.28 5.13
CA THR A 33 -11.04 0.09 4.66
C THR A 33 -9.63 0.54 5.02
N VAL A 34 -8.83 0.88 4.01
CA VAL A 34 -7.49 1.46 4.16
C VAL A 34 -7.52 2.92 3.72
N ALA A 35 -7.07 3.81 4.59
CA ALA A 35 -6.85 5.21 4.24
C ALA A 35 -5.39 5.44 3.83
N PHE A 36 -5.19 6.18 2.74
CA PHE A 36 -3.87 6.56 2.23
C PHE A 36 -3.69 8.06 2.39
N ILE A 37 -2.66 8.45 3.13
CA ILE A 37 -2.29 9.85 3.37
C ILE A 37 -0.78 10.06 3.30
N ALA A 38 -0.36 11.31 3.28
CA ALA A 38 1.02 11.75 3.48
C ALA A 38 1.07 13.26 3.72
N ASP A 39 2.26 13.81 4.00
CA ASP A 39 2.47 15.24 4.21
C ASP A 39 1.52 15.77 5.31
N GLN A 40 1.55 15.13 6.48
CA GLN A 40 0.56 15.32 7.54
C GLN A 40 0.77 16.63 8.33
N GLY A 41 1.86 16.73 9.09
CA GLY A 41 2.07 17.81 10.05
C GLY A 41 1.32 17.64 11.38
N LEU A 42 1.50 18.63 12.28
CA LEU A 42 0.89 18.62 13.63
C LEU A 42 -0.13 19.77 13.83
N ASN A 43 -0.72 20.24 12.77
CA ASN A 43 -1.68 21.36 12.79
C ASN A 43 -3.14 20.88 12.81
N SER A 44 -4.08 21.81 12.88
CA SER A 44 -5.52 21.54 12.90
C SER A 44 -6.03 20.85 11.61
N ASN A 45 -5.37 21.06 10.47
CA ASN A 45 -5.77 20.39 9.23
C ASN A 45 -5.42 18.90 9.29
N ALA A 46 -4.23 18.56 9.80
CA ALA A 46 -3.85 17.17 10.03
C ALA A 46 -4.79 16.46 11.02
N GLU A 47 -5.17 17.17 12.10
CA GLU A 47 -6.20 16.63 13.01
C GLU A 47 -7.54 16.41 12.31
N ALA A 48 -7.95 17.32 11.43
CA ALA A 48 -9.21 17.18 10.68
C ALA A 48 -9.15 15.96 9.74
N VAL A 49 -8.01 15.70 9.08
CA VAL A 49 -7.81 14.51 8.23
C VAL A 49 -7.84 13.23 9.08
N LEU A 50 -7.16 13.19 10.22
CA LEU A 50 -7.21 12.02 11.12
C LEU A 50 -8.63 11.77 11.67
N LYS A 51 -9.39 12.84 11.97
CA LYS A 51 -10.80 12.72 12.36
C LYS A 51 -11.69 12.24 11.21
N LEU A 52 -11.42 12.68 9.97
CA LEU A 52 -12.07 12.15 8.78
C LEU A 52 -11.82 10.64 8.65
N ILE A 53 -10.59 10.18 8.78
CA ILE A 53 -10.21 8.76 8.73
C ILE A 53 -10.98 7.96 9.81
N LYS A 54 -11.09 8.50 11.03
CA LYS A 54 -11.86 7.88 12.10
C LYS A 54 -13.36 7.81 11.78
N ASN A 55 -13.93 8.87 11.21
CA ASN A 55 -15.34 8.97 10.88
C ASN A 55 -15.75 8.10 9.69
N GLU A 56 -14.80 7.83 8.76
CA GLU A 56 -14.96 6.87 7.66
C GLU A 56 -14.71 5.42 8.12
N GLU A 57 -14.52 5.20 9.44
CA GLU A 57 -14.33 3.89 10.06
C GLU A 57 -13.18 3.10 9.39
N ALA A 58 -12.10 3.78 8.97
CA ALA A 58 -10.97 3.10 8.38
C ALA A 58 -10.33 2.10 9.35
N ASP A 59 -9.97 0.92 8.84
CA ASP A 59 -9.33 -0.17 9.60
C ASP A 59 -7.82 -0.01 9.70
N ALA A 60 -7.21 0.69 8.73
CA ALA A 60 -5.77 0.94 8.69
C ALA A 60 -5.43 2.23 7.93
N VAL A 61 -4.23 2.75 8.20
CA VAL A 61 -3.62 3.85 7.44
C VAL A 61 -2.32 3.37 6.81
N ILE A 62 -2.10 3.74 5.55
CA ILE A 62 -0.79 3.74 4.90
C ILE A 62 -0.38 5.19 4.66
N HIS A 63 0.73 5.59 5.27
CA HIS A 63 1.26 6.94 5.21
C HIS A 63 2.56 6.96 4.38
N SER A 64 2.55 7.70 3.29
CA SER A 64 3.68 7.75 2.34
C SER A 64 4.71 8.85 2.67
N GLY A 65 4.97 9.11 3.96
CA GLY A 65 6.06 9.99 4.42
C GLY A 65 5.72 11.47 4.62
N ASP A 66 6.68 12.20 5.12
CA ASP A 66 6.57 13.59 5.62
C ASP A 66 5.52 13.69 6.74
N PHE A 67 5.88 13.13 7.91
CA PHE A 67 5.00 13.02 9.08
C PHE A 67 4.77 14.37 9.77
N ASP A 68 5.84 15.17 9.89
CA ASP A 68 5.79 16.52 10.44
C ASP A 68 6.92 17.40 9.89
N ILE A 69 6.58 18.61 9.42
CA ILE A 69 7.57 19.55 8.88
C ILE A 69 8.56 20.09 9.94
N HIS A 70 8.19 20.00 11.22
CA HIS A 70 9.03 20.41 12.35
C HIS A 70 9.83 19.25 12.94
N ASP A 71 9.73 18.07 12.33
CA ASP A 71 10.48 16.87 12.68
C ASP A 71 10.35 16.50 14.18
N ASN A 72 9.08 16.33 14.64
CA ASN A 72 8.72 16.02 16.02
C ASN A 72 8.09 14.63 16.17
N PRO A 73 8.90 13.55 16.24
CA PRO A 73 8.39 12.17 16.26
C PRO A 73 7.41 11.88 17.39
N SER A 74 7.69 12.34 18.61
CA SER A 74 6.82 12.12 19.75
C SER A 74 5.50 12.90 19.68
N GLY A 75 5.52 14.08 19.06
CA GLY A 75 4.33 14.87 18.77
C GLY A 75 3.41 14.16 17.78
N TRP A 76 3.99 13.62 16.71
CA TRP A 76 3.31 12.86 15.70
C TRP A 76 2.66 11.58 16.26
N ASP A 77 3.38 10.77 17.02
CA ASP A 77 2.82 9.55 17.64
C ASP A 77 1.68 9.90 18.63
N ARG A 78 1.85 10.96 19.44
CA ARG A 78 0.77 11.42 20.33
C ARG A 78 -0.48 11.88 19.58
N GLN A 79 -0.33 12.60 18.46
CA GLN A 79 -1.47 13.05 17.66
C GLN A 79 -2.26 11.84 17.13
N ILE A 80 -1.58 10.84 16.55
CA ILE A 80 -2.23 9.62 16.06
C ILE A 80 -2.92 8.88 17.23
N ASN A 81 -2.20 8.68 18.34
CA ASN A 81 -2.74 7.95 19.49
C ASN A 81 -3.96 8.64 20.10
N SER A 82 -4.01 9.97 20.11
CA SER A 82 -5.13 10.73 20.69
C SER A 82 -6.40 10.66 19.83
N ILE A 83 -6.28 10.50 18.51
CA ILE A 83 -7.43 10.55 17.59
C ILE A 83 -7.84 9.14 17.17
N LEU A 84 -6.91 8.33 16.71
CA LEU A 84 -7.15 6.99 16.20
C LEU A 84 -6.97 5.89 17.27
N GLY A 85 -6.13 6.14 18.26
CA GLY A 85 -5.83 5.19 19.33
C GLY A 85 -4.47 4.51 19.17
N PRO A 86 -3.89 4.01 20.30
CA PRO A 86 -2.55 3.40 20.30
C PRO A 86 -2.47 2.04 19.60
N TYR A 87 -3.59 1.37 19.40
CA TYR A 87 -3.69 0.07 18.74
C TYR A 87 -4.23 0.19 17.30
N PHE A 88 -4.40 1.41 16.80
CA PHE A 88 -4.84 1.60 15.41
C PHE A 88 -3.70 1.23 14.44
N PRO A 89 -3.96 0.38 13.43
CA PRO A 89 -2.98 -0.01 12.42
C PRO A 89 -2.56 1.19 11.55
N TYR A 90 -1.31 1.64 11.74
CA TYR A 90 -0.77 2.79 11.04
C TYR A 90 0.63 2.46 10.57
N PHE A 91 0.79 2.33 9.26
CA PHE A 91 2.01 1.89 8.58
C PHE A 91 2.57 3.05 7.75
N ALA A 92 3.89 3.25 7.77
CA ALA A 92 4.45 4.42 7.12
C ALA A 92 5.81 4.18 6.48
N SER A 93 6.01 4.76 5.29
CA SER A 93 7.31 4.97 4.66
C SER A 93 7.87 6.32 5.09
N VAL A 94 9.19 6.43 5.20
CA VAL A 94 9.86 7.68 5.55
C VAL A 94 9.79 8.70 4.41
N GLY A 95 9.54 9.97 4.76
CA GLY A 95 9.67 11.11 3.86
C GLY A 95 10.98 11.88 4.06
N ASN A 96 11.24 12.85 3.22
CA ASN A 96 12.48 13.62 3.31
C ASN A 96 12.51 14.60 4.50
N LYS A 97 11.36 15.00 5.03
CA LYS A 97 11.28 15.84 6.23
C LYS A 97 11.53 15.06 7.50
N ASP A 98 11.27 13.76 7.46
CA ASP A 98 11.45 12.86 8.61
C ASP A 98 12.89 12.36 8.74
N ALA A 99 13.71 12.51 7.68
CA ALA A 99 14.99 11.84 7.52
C ALA A 99 15.96 12.13 8.67
N SER A 100 15.99 13.37 9.19
CA SER A 100 16.92 13.77 10.23
C SER A 100 16.65 13.09 11.58
N ARG A 101 15.40 12.73 11.89
CA ARG A 101 14.98 12.08 13.13
C ARG A 101 14.24 10.76 12.90
N PHE A 102 14.46 10.15 11.76
CA PHE A 102 13.83 8.86 11.48
C PHE A 102 14.35 7.75 12.38
N TYR A 103 15.67 7.65 12.49
CA TYR A 103 16.35 6.67 13.35
C TYR A 103 16.60 7.18 14.77
N GLY A 104 17.02 6.26 15.64
CA GLY A 104 17.38 6.55 17.01
C GLY A 104 16.28 6.20 18.03
N SER A 105 16.62 6.31 19.32
CA SER A 105 15.74 5.87 20.42
C SER A 105 14.41 6.61 20.52
N ASN A 106 14.36 7.83 20.01
CA ASN A 106 13.17 8.69 19.96
C ASN A 106 12.80 9.10 18.53
N GLY A 107 13.29 8.35 17.53
CA GLY A 107 12.99 8.59 16.12
C GLY A 107 11.63 8.04 15.70
N TYR A 108 11.15 8.44 14.53
CA TYR A 108 9.87 7.99 13.97
C TYR A 108 9.81 6.47 13.83
N GLN A 109 10.90 5.84 13.36
CA GLN A 109 10.95 4.40 13.20
C GLN A 109 10.66 3.67 14.52
N LYS A 110 11.18 4.18 15.64
CA LYS A 110 10.97 3.56 16.95
C LYS A 110 9.50 3.57 17.36
N PHE A 111 8.75 4.61 17.04
CA PHE A 111 7.32 4.67 17.29
C PHE A 111 6.54 3.73 16.36
N LEU A 112 6.97 3.62 15.09
CA LEU A 112 6.40 2.65 14.14
C LEU A 112 6.65 1.21 14.60
N GLU A 113 7.89 0.84 14.97
CA GLU A 113 8.23 -0.48 15.52
C GLU A 113 7.39 -0.81 16.75
N ALA A 114 7.28 0.14 17.69
CA ALA A 114 6.49 -0.06 18.89
C ALA A 114 5.01 -0.32 18.57
N ARG A 115 4.47 0.31 17.51
CA ARG A 115 3.11 0.07 17.04
C ARG A 115 2.98 -1.31 16.40
N MET A 116 3.90 -1.71 15.53
CA MET A 116 3.93 -3.04 14.92
C MET A 116 3.97 -4.14 15.99
N ILE A 117 4.83 -3.98 17.02
CA ILE A 117 4.95 -4.92 18.15
C ILE A 117 3.63 -5.00 18.94
N ARG A 118 2.98 -3.86 19.25
CA ARG A 118 1.69 -3.86 19.95
C ARG A 118 0.58 -4.58 19.17
N LEU A 119 0.64 -4.53 17.85
CA LEU A 119 -0.31 -5.19 16.95
C LEU A 119 0.04 -6.67 16.68
N GLY A 120 1.20 -7.15 17.16
CA GLY A 120 1.68 -8.50 16.87
C GLY A 120 2.07 -8.72 15.40
N ILE A 121 2.43 -7.66 14.68
CA ILE A 121 2.80 -7.73 13.28
C ILE A 121 4.32 -7.87 13.16
N HIS A 122 4.75 -8.94 12.48
CA HIS A 122 6.14 -9.14 12.10
C HIS A 122 6.42 -8.50 10.75
N TRP A 123 7.63 -7.97 10.58
CA TRP A 123 8.08 -7.38 9.31
C TRP A 123 9.49 -7.83 8.99
N ASP A 124 9.81 -7.83 7.71
CA ASP A 124 11.15 -8.08 7.20
C ASP A 124 11.80 -6.78 6.76
N GLY A 125 13.11 -6.66 6.98
CA GLY A 125 13.91 -5.52 6.54
C GLY A 125 13.86 -4.32 7.49
N ASP A 126 14.20 -3.14 6.95
CA ASP A 126 14.31 -1.87 7.67
C ASP A 126 12.97 -1.13 7.59
N LEU A 127 12.20 -1.13 8.67
CA LEU A 127 10.82 -0.65 8.72
C LEU A 127 10.69 0.79 8.23
N GLY A 128 9.83 0.99 7.20
CA GLY A 128 9.57 2.29 6.59
C GLY A 128 10.62 2.75 5.59
N VAL A 129 11.74 2.02 5.42
CA VAL A 129 12.83 2.34 4.49
C VAL A 129 12.95 1.29 3.38
N ARG A 130 13.00 0.02 3.75
CA ARG A 130 13.03 -1.12 2.85
C ARG A 130 12.50 -2.34 3.62
N SER A 131 11.20 -2.42 3.74
CA SER A 131 10.52 -3.43 4.55
C SER A 131 9.26 -3.96 3.90
N SER A 132 8.89 -5.17 4.31
CA SER A 132 7.67 -5.84 3.88
C SER A 132 7.02 -6.59 5.04
N PHE A 133 5.71 -6.73 4.99
CA PHE A 133 4.95 -7.53 5.93
C PHE A 133 3.59 -7.89 5.34
N HIS A 134 2.97 -8.93 5.93
CA HIS A 134 1.60 -9.29 5.63
C HIS A 134 0.67 -8.79 6.74
N TYR A 135 -0.45 -8.22 6.33
CA TYR A 135 -1.49 -7.78 7.25
C TYR A 135 -2.87 -7.92 6.59
N LYS A 136 -3.76 -8.67 7.22
CA LYS A 136 -5.15 -8.88 6.75
C LYS A 136 -5.25 -9.26 5.26
N GLY A 137 -4.36 -10.14 4.80
CA GLY A 137 -4.34 -10.62 3.41
C GLY A 137 -3.66 -9.68 2.40
N PHE A 138 -3.08 -8.59 2.87
CA PHE A 138 -2.26 -7.70 2.04
C PHE A 138 -0.78 -8.05 2.16
N LEU A 139 -0.03 -7.96 1.07
CA LEU A 139 1.39 -7.68 1.12
C LEU A 139 1.59 -6.17 1.09
N ILE A 140 2.29 -5.63 2.08
CA ILE A 140 2.61 -4.20 2.18
C ILE A 140 4.12 -4.04 2.08
N LEU A 141 4.56 -3.23 1.12
CA LEU A 141 5.95 -2.87 0.86
C LEU A 141 6.13 -1.39 1.20
N LEU A 142 6.98 -1.10 2.18
CA LEU A 142 7.33 0.26 2.58
C LEU A 142 8.77 0.52 2.16
N THR A 143 8.97 1.44 1.21
CA THR A 143 10.28 1.75 0.65
C THR A 143 10.58 3.24 0.69
N ALA A 144 11.84 3.62 0.47
CA ALA A 144 12.29 5.01 0.58
C ALA A 144 13.21 5.46 -0.58
N PRO A 145 12.85 5.16 -1.86
CA PRO A 145 13.69 5.58 -2.98
C PRO A 145 13.84 7.10 -3.00
N GLY A 146 15.07 7.57 -3.27
CA GLY A 146 15.42 8.99 -3.24
C GLY A 146 15.48 9.64 -1.85
N THR A 147 15.23 8.88 -0.78
CA THR A 147 15.31 9.36 0.61
C THR A 147 16.39 8.61 1.39
N PHE A 148 16.31 7.29 1.48
CA PHE A 148 17.31 6.47 2.15
C PHE A 148 17.65 5.20 1.36
N GLY A 149 18.96 4.92 1.23
CA GLY A 149 19.47 3.68 0.64
C GLY A 149 19.27 3.59 -0.87
N THR A 150 19.53 2.40 -1.40
CA THR A 150 19.45 2.04 -2.82
C THR A 150 18.88 0.63 -2.98
N GLY A 151 18.60 0.19 -4.24
CA GLY A 151 18.14 -1.16 -4.52
C GLY A 151 16.70 -1.43 -4.11
N HIS A 152 15.88 -0.39 -4.03
CA HIS A 152 14.47 -0.51 -3.69
C HIS A 152 13.67 -1.25 -4.76
N ASP A 153 14.01 -1.06 -6.03
CA ASP A 153 13.45 -1.77 -7.17
C ASP A 153 13.71 -3.28 -7.10
N THR A 154 14.95 -3.65 -6.86
CA THR A 154 15.35 -5.05 -6.64
C THR A 154 14.61 -5.65 -5.44
N TYR A 155 14.52 -4.92 -4.34
CA TYR A 155 13.78 -5.37 -3.15
C TYR A 155 12.30 -5.60 -3.46
N ILE A 156 11.63 -4.66 -4.13
CA ILE A 156 10.22 -4.78 -4.53
C ILE A 156 10.03 -6.03 -5.40
N ARG A 157 10.86 -6.21 -6.43
CA ARG A 157 10.83 -7.37 -7.31
C ARG A 157 10.93 -8.68 -6.52
N ASP A 158 11.93 -8.76 -5.63
CA ASP A 158 12.24 -9.98 -4.90
C ASP A 158 11.11 -10.35 -3.91
N GLN A 159 10.50 -9.36 -3.24
CA GLN A 159 9.34 -9.59 -2.38
C GLN A 159 8.10 -10.05 -3.17
N LEU A 160 7.88 -9.49 -4.36
CA LEU A 160 6.73 -9.83 -5.21
C LEU A 160 6.87 -11.19 -5.89
N ALA A 161 8.09 -11.69 -6.11
CA ALA A 161 8.36 -12.92 -6.84
C ALA A 161 7.76 -14.18 -6.19
N SER A 162 7.68 -14.22 -4.85
CA SER A 162 7.17 -15.36 -4.07
C SER A 162 5.81 -15.11 -3.42
N ASP A 163 5.27 -13.90 -3.54
CA ASP A 163 4.01 -13.53 -2.90
C ASP A 163 2.80 -13.97 -3.72
N ASN A 164 1.75 -14.40 -3.02
CA ASN A 164 0.48 -14.85 -3.59
C ASN A 164 -0.72 -14.02 -3.12
N SER A 165 -0.50 -12.89 -2.44
CA SER A 165 -1.57 -12.02 -1.97
C SER A 165 -2.36 -11.45 -3.15
N ILE A 166 -3.69 -11.40 -2.99
CA ILE A 166 -4.59 -10.77 -3.97
C ILE A 166 -4.32 -9.26 -4.03
N TRP A 167 -4.06 -8.66 -2.86
CA TRP A 167 -3.82 -7.24 -2.73
C TRP A 167 -2.38 -6.98 -2.31
N ARG A 168 -1.69 -6.15 -3.07
CA ARG A 168 -0.30 -5.75 -2.87
C ARG A 168 -0.21 -4.24 -2.93
N ILE A 169 0.46 -3.64 -1.97
CA ILE A 169 0.63 -2.19 -1.88
C ILE A 169 2.12 -1.88 -1.80
N SER A 170 2.62 -1.06 -2.72
CA SER A 170 3.95 -0.45 -2.65
C SER A 170 3.80 1.01 -2.27
N SER A 171 4.41 1.43 -1.16
CA SER A 171 4.33 2.80 -0.67
C SER A 171 5.71 3.41 -0.53
N TRP A 172 5.85 4.66 -0.99
CA TRP A 172 7.05 5.50 -0.80
C TRP A 172 6.70 6.97 -0.95
N HIS A 173 7.64 7.86 -0.58
CA HIS A 173 7.36 9.29 -0.50
C HIS A 173 7.56 10.03 -1.82
N LYS A 174 8.78 10.01 -2.38
CA LYS A 174 9.17 10.82 -3.53
C LYS A 174 8.68 10.27 -4.88
N ASN A 175 8.79 11.06 -5.93
CA ASN A 175 8.24 10.72 -7.25
C ASN A 175 9.22 10.93 -8.39
N MET A 176 8.93 10.31 -9.53
CA MET A 176 9.40 10.76 -10.84
C MET A 176 8.58 11.98 -11.27
N PRO A 177 9.16 12.94 -12.05
CA PRO A 177 8.45 14.15 -12.47
C PRO A 177 7.13 13.89 -13.20
N LEU A 178 7.04 12.81 -13.97
CA LEU A 178 5.84 12.44 -14.71
C LEU A 178 4.81 11.65 -13.88
N MET A 179 5.16 11.29 -12.64
CA MET A 179 4.27 10.63 -11.68
C MET A 179 3.81 11.58 -10.57
N GLN A 180 3.78 12.88 -10.85
CA GLN A 180 3.25 13.94 -10.01
C GLN A 180 2.76 15.10 -10.87
N VAL A 181 1.90 15.94 -10.33
CA VAL A 181 1.30 17.07 -11.06
C VAL A 181 1.88 18.43 -10.69
N GLY A 182 2.70 18.50 -9.67
CA GLY A 182 3.38 19.73 -9.21
C GLY A 182 4.76 19.95 -9.83
N GLY A 183 5.65 20.58 -9.10
CA GLY A 183 6.95 21.07 -9.60
C GLY A 183 8.19 20.32 -9.14
N LYS A 184 8.01 19.15 -8.48
CA LYS A 184 9.16 18.41 -7.95
C LYS A 184 10.04 17.82 -9.06
N THR A 185 11.31 17.57 -8.73
CA THR A 185 12.30 16.99 -9.65
C THR A 185 12.25 15.47 -9.60
N ASP A 186 13.09 14.83 -10.41
CA ASP A 186 13.26 13.39 -10.43
C ASP A 186 14.08 12.91 -9.22
N GLU A 187 13.55 11.95 -8.46
CA GLU A 187 14.17 11.53 -7.21
C GLU A 187 14.16 10.02 -6.94
N THR A 188 13.46 9.20 -7.73
CA THR A 188 13.24 7.79 -7.38
C THR A 188 13.83 6.79 -8.38
N GLY A 189 13.95 7.16 -9.65
CA GLY A 189 14.15 6.23 -10.75
C GLY A 189 12.88 5.46 -11.14
N TRP A 190 12.83 4.97 -12.38
CA TRP A 190 11.68 4.24 -12.91
C TRP A 190 11.57 2.80 -12.39
N GLY A 191 12.69 2.21 -11.91
CA GLY A 191 12.73 0.81 -11.48
C GLY A 191 11.69 0.48 -10.41
N VAL A 192 11.50 1.32 -9.38
CA VAL A 192 10.51 1.08 -8.32
C VAL A 192 9.07 1.07 -8.84
N TYR A 193 8.76 1.93 -9.82
CA TYR A 193 7.44 1.96 -10.46
C TYR A 193 7.22 0.72 -11.34
N GLU A 194 8.20 0.37 -12.18
CA GLU A 194 8.07 -0.73 -13.13
C GLU A 194 8.04 -2.10 -12.42
N GLU A 195 8.86 -2.33 -11.39
CA GLU A 195 8.79 -3.58 -10.62
C GLU A 195 7.47 -3.68 -9.84
N SER A 196 6.96 -2.59 -9.29
CA SER A 196 5.63 -2.54 -8.68
C SER A 196 4.52 -2.87 -9.69
N ARG A 197 4.58 -2.31 -10.91
CA ARG A 197 3.63 -2.59 -11.99
C ARG A 197 3.65 -4.05 -12.40
N LYS A 198 4.83 -4.62 -12.62
CA LYS A 198 4.99 -6.05 -12.95
C LYS A 198 4.37 -6.95 -11.89
N GLY A 199 4.42 -6.57 -10.63
CA GLY A 199 3.76 -7.29 -9.55
C GLY A 199 2.26 -7.01 -9.41
N GLY A 200 1.68 -6.10 -10.19
CA GLY A 200 0.27 -5.70 -10.07
C GLY A 200 -0.04 -5.03 -8.74
N THR A 201 0.90 -4.26 -8.17
CA THR A 201 0.71 -3.58 -6.88
C THR A 201 -0.04 -2.25 -7.06
N ILE A 202 -0.74 -1.82 -6.02
CA ILE A 202 -1.23 -0.45 -5.86
C ILE A 202 -0.03 0.42 -5.47
N VAL A 203 0.27 1.47 -6.26
CA VAL A 203 1.42 2.35 -6.02
C VAL A 203 0.96 3.62 -5.31
N ALA A 204 1.30 3.74 -4.02
CA ALA A 204 0.95 4.87 -3.16
C ALA A 204 2.16 5.80 -2.97
N THR A 205 2.05 7.05 -3.39
CA THR A 205 3.13 8.05 -3.31
C THR A 205 2.66 9.38 -2.73
N ALA A 206 3.61 10.32 -2.56
CA ALA A 206 3.37 11.59 -1.87
C ALA A 206 4.26 12.76 -2.39
N HIS A 207 4.83 13.56 -1.46
CA HIS A 207 5.82 14.62 -1.68
C HIS A 207 5.33 15.84 -2.47
N ASP A 208 4.52 15.64 -3.47
CA ASP A 208 3.84 16.71 -4.19
C ASP A 208 2.47 16.94 -3.54
N GLN A 209 2.39 17.90 -2.62
CA GLN A 209 1.23 18.17 -1.75
C GLN A 209 -0.04 18.44 -2.57
N SER A 210 -0.59 17.37 -3.09
CA SER A 210 -1.73 17.28 -4.00
C SER A 210 -2.42 15.92 -3.88
N TYR A 211 -3.54 15.78 -4.56
CA TYR A 211 -4.06 14.47 -4.93
C TYR A 211 -4.03 14.34 -6.46
N ALA A 212 -3.49 13.24 -6.93
CA ALA A 212 -3.57 12.87 -8.35
C ALA A 212 -3.55 11.36 -8.51
N ARG A 213 -4.31 10.83 -9.49
CA ARG A 213 -4.37 9.41 -9.80
C ARG A 213 -4.23 9.17 -11.29
N THR A 214 -3.42 8.18 -11.65
CA THR A 214 -3.29 7.77 -13.05
C THR A 214 -4.47 6.90 -13.49
N HIS A 215 -4.70 6.80 -14.80
CA HIS A 215 -5.39 5.66 -15.39
C HIS A 215 -4.63 4.36 -15.10
N LEU A 216 -5.20 3.22 -15.50
CA LEU A 216 -4.47 1.94 -15.51
C LEU A 216 -3.35 2.00 -16.54
N LEU A 217 -2.10 1.73 -16.12
CA LEU A 217 -0.92 1.80 -16.98
C LEU A 217 -0.30 0.42 -17.21
N SER A 218 0.18 0.19 -18.43
CA SER A 218 1.05 -0.94 -18.81
C SER A 218 2.53 -0.55 -18.85
N SER A 219 2.86 0.74 -18.73
CA SER A 219 4.21 1.25 -18.45
C SER A 219 4.11 2.59 -17.74
N PHE A 220 4.73 2.70 -16.59
CA PHE A 220 4.89 3.98 -15.89
C PHE A 220 5.95 4.85 -16.57
N GLN A 221 7.07 4.24 -16.98
CA GLN A 221 8.18 4.96 -17.60
C GLN A 221 7.77 5.65 -18.92
N ASN A 222 6.92 5.00 -19.71
CA ASN A 222 6.45 5.52 -21.00
C ASN A 222 5.04 6.14 -20.91
N GLN A 223 4.44 6.21 -19.72
CA GLN A 223 3.06 6.67 -19.47
C GLN A 223 2.04 5.98 -20.39
N THR A 224 2.22 4.68 -20.64
CA THR A 224 1.35 3.93 -21.56
C THR A 224 0.05 3.56 -20.85
N VAL A 225 -1.04 4.19 -21.28
CA VAL A 225 -2.38 3.93 -20.74
C VAL A 225 -2.90 2.61 -21.29
N ALA A 226 -3.15 1.64 -20.41
CA ALA A 226 -3.77 0.35 -20.77
C ALA A 226 -5.31 0.43 -20.82
N SER A 227 -5.90 1.28 -19.98
CA SER A 227 -7.36 1.50 -19.94
C SER A 227 -7.68 2.84 -19.29
N THR A 228 -8.68 3.53 -19.82
CA THR A 228 -9.30 4.73 -19.25
C THR A 228 -10.59 4.41 -18.48
N SER A 229 -10.94 3.14 -18.32
CA SER A 229 -12.10 2.70 -17.52
C SER A 229 -11.95 3.16 -16.06
N ASN A 230 -13.07 3.48 -15.44
CA ASN A 230 -13.12 3.78 -14.01
C ASN A 230 -13.11 2.51 -13.12
N THR A 231 -13.03 1.33 -13.73
CA THR A 231 -12.67 0.06 -13.09
C THR A 231 -11.29 -0.35 -13.58
N LEU A 232 -10.29 -0.27 -12.68
CA LEU A 232 -8.90 -0.56 -12.96
C LEU A 232 -8.63 -2.04 -12.68
N ILE A 233 -8.18 -2.80 -13.69
CA ILE A 233 -7.90 -4.24 -13.54
C ILE A 233 -6.40 -4.43 -13.35
N LEU A 234 -5.97 -4.62 -12.10
CA LEU A 234 -4.58 -4.96 -11.76
C LEU A 234 -4.24 -6.36 -12.26
N ALA A 235 -3.04 -6.50 -12.81
CA ALA A 235 -2.50 -7.79 -13.25
C ALA A 235 -1.01 -7.86 -12.94
N SER A 236 -0.53 -9.02 -12.49
CA SER A 236 0.90 -9.30 -12.42
C SER A 236 1.41 -9.76 -13.79
N ASP A 237 2.68 -9.46 -14.06
CA ASP A 237 3.41 -9.98 -15.22
C ASP A 237 3.46 -11.52 -15.17
N ASN A 238 3.27 -12.13 -16.32
CA ASN A 238 3.43 -13.57 -16.48
C ASN A 238 4.56 -13.85 -17.49
N PRO A 239 5.75 -14.26 -17.02
CA PRO A 239 6.88 -14.47 -17.91
C PRO A 239 6.66 -15.58 -18.95
N ASN A 240 5.64 -16.43 -18.76
CA ASN A 240 5.28 -17.48 -19.71
C ASN A 240 4.29 -17.02 -20.80
N THR A 241 3.77 -15.80 -20.69
CA THR A 241 2.80 -15.22 -21.63
C THR A 241 3.27 -13.82 -22.03
N PRO A 242 4.01 -13.67 -23.15
CA PRO A 242 4.60 -12.37 -23.53
C PRO A 242 3.63 -11.21 -23.71
N THR A 243 2.33 -11.50 -23.80
CA THR A 243 1.25 -10.49 -23.88
C THR A 243 0.68 -10.11 -22.51
N ASP A 244 1.10 -10.77 -21.44
CA ASP A 244 0.60 -10.54 -20.08
C ASP A 244 1.56 -9.59 -19.35
N GLU A 245 1.61 -8.37 -19.82
CA GLU A 245 2.35 -7.28 -19.21
C GLU A 245 1.66 -6.85 -17.93
N GLY A 246 2.30 -6.92 -16.78
CA GLY A 246 1.73 -6.44 -15.52
C GLY A 246 1.11 -5.03 -15.67
N ARG A 247 0.00 -4.80 -14.99
CA ARG A 247 -0.76 -3.52 -15.06
C ARG A 247 -1.04 -3.00 -13.67
N SER A 248 -0.85 -1.70 -13.50
CA SER A 248 -1.09 -1.03 -12.24
C SER A 248 -1.48 0.43 -12.44
N PHE A 249 -1.75 1.11 -11.34
CA PHE A 249 -1.94 2.55 -11.28
C PHE A 249 -1.15 3.13 -10.11
N ALA A 250 -0.83 4.41 -10.20
CA ALA A 250 -0.20 5.17 -9.14
C ALA A 250 -1.07 6.35 -8.73
N PHE A 251 -0.95 6.74 -7.47
CA PHE A 251 -1.53 7.97 -6.98
C PHE A 251 -0.57 8.70 -6.05
N VAL A 252 -0.76 10.01 -6.00
CA VAL A 252 -0.23 10.91 -4.97
C VAL A 252 -1.39 11.21 -4.03
N SER A 253 -1.28 10.90 -2.73
CA SER A 253 -2.28 11.25 -1.71
C SER A 253 -1.61 12.03 -0.58
N ALA A 254 -1.23 13.27 -0.89
CA ALA A 254 -0.35 14.11 -0.09
C ALA A 254 -1.06 15.36 0.47
N LEU A 255 -2.36 15.25 0.74
CA LEU A 255 -3.18 16.31 1.34
C LEU A 255 -3.49 16.00 2.82
N GLY A 256 -2.52 15.42 3.56
CA GLY A 256 -2.65 15.02 4.95
C GLY A 256 -2.69 16.17 5.97
N GLY A 257 -2.35 17.41 5.56
CA GLY A 257 -2.48 18.56 6.47
C GLY A 257 -1.42 19.66 6.30
N ASN A 258 -0.30 19.39 5.62
CA ASN A 258 0.87 20.27 5.64
C ASN A 258 0.93 21.34 4.53
N GLY A 259 0.13 21.27 3.52
CA GLY A 259 0.14 22.25 2.43
C GLY A 259 -0.59 21.72 1.19
N ILE A 260 -0.78 22.61 0.23
CA ILE A 260 -1.45 22.29 -1.03
C ILE A 260 -0.73 23.03 -2.15
N TYR A 261 -0.15 22.26 -3.09
CA TYR A 261 0.55 22.84 -4.23
C TYR A 261 -0.39 23.10 -5.40
N SER A 262 0.04 23.98 -6.31
CA SER A 262 -0.65 24.23 -7.56
C SER A 262 -0.22 23.22 -8.63
N GLN A 263 -1.14 22.93 -9.56
CA GLN A 263 -0.82 22.13 -10.74
C GLN A 263 0.22 22.84 -11.62
N ARG A 264 1.26 22.12 -12.02
CA ARG A 264 2.32 22.56 -12.92
C ARG A 264 2.54 21.61 -14.10
N ARG A 265 2.02 20.41 -14.02
CA ARG A 265 2.12 19.36 -15.05
C ARG A 265 0.75 18.78 -15.35
N SER A 266 0.61 18.30 -16.56
CA SER A 266 -0.56 17.57 -17.04
C SER A 266 -0.10 16.44 -17.97
N GLY A 267 -1.00 15.49 -18.26
CA GLY A 267 -0.75 14.40 -19.18
C GLY A 267 -1.98 13.54 -19.32
N ALA A 268 -2.12 12.87 -20.47
CA ALA A 268 -3.26 12.02 -20.75
C ALA A 268 -3.34 10.75 -19.90
N TRP A 269 -2.28 10.44 -19.14
CA TRP A 269 -2.24 9.32 -18.21
C TRP A 269 -2.89 9.61 -16.85
N TRP A 270 -3.20 10.88 -16.55
CA TRP A 270 -3.92 11.28 -15.34
C TRP A 270 -5.41 11.10 -15.49
N ALA A 271 -6.03 10.40 -14.55
CA ALA A 271 -7.48 10.22 -14.48
C ALA A 271 -8.14 11.23 -13.55
N SER A 272 -7.45 11.66 -12.49
CA SER A 272 -7.93 12.65 -11.52
C SER A 272 -6.78 13.55 -11.07
N ILE A 273 -7.06 14.83 -10.89
CA ILE A 273 -6.11 15.84 -10.37
C ILE A 273 -6.86 16.77 -9.42
N TYR A 274 -6.32 16.94 -8.20
CA TYR A 274 -6.89 17.83 -7.21
C TYR A 274 -5.76 18.57 -6.47
N THR A 275 -5.54 19.81 -6.85
CA THR A 275 -4.50 20.72 -6.39
C THR A 275 -5.12 22.06 -5.98
N SER A 276 -4.33 23.02 -5.50
CA SER A 276 -4.86 24.37 -5.25
C SER A 276 -5.44 25.03 -6.50
N THR A 277 -5.02 24.63 -7.71
CA THR A 277 -5.60 25.09 -8.98
C THR A 277 -7.07 24.64 -9.14
N GLN A 278 -7.44 23.47 -8.61
CA GLN A 278 -8.81 22.97 -8.59
C GLN A 278 -9.55 23.31 -7.27
N GLY A 279 -9.00 24.19 -6.44
CA GLY A 279 -9.58 24.56 -5.14
C GLY A 279 -9.49 23.43 -4.11
N ALA A 280 -8.40 22.65 -4.14
CA ALA A 280 -8.22 21.55 -3.21
C ALA A 280 -8.21 21.99 -1.76
N THR A 281 -8.71 21.11 -0.90
CA THR A 281 -8.54 21.12 0.55
C THR A 281 -7.99 19.76 1.00
N TYR A 282 -7.65 19.63 2.28
CA TYR A 282 -7.06 18.43 2.84
C TYR A 282 -8.02 17.24 2.84
N GLY A 283 -7.48 16.03 2.83
CA GLY A 283 -8.28 14.81 2.76
C GLY A 283 -7.43 13.55 2.69
N ALA A 284 -8.10 12.44 2.43
CA ALA A 284 -7.49 11.13 2.27
C ALA A 284 -8.12 10.35 1.12
N LEU A 285 -7.33 9.46 0.50
CA LEU A 285 -7.86 8.44 -0.40
C LEU A 285 -8.23 7.22 0.45
N PHE A 286 -9.43 6.71 0.28
CA PHE A 286 -9.93 5.50 0.94
C PHE A 286 -10.05 4.37 -0.08
N GLY A 287 -9.61 3.17 0.29
CA GLY A 287 -9.82 1.94 -0.46
C GLY A 287 -10.59 0.95 0.41
N VAL A 288 -11.79 0.60 0.01
CA VAL A 288 -12.64 -0.41 0.67
C VAL A 288 -12.44 -1.74 -0.05
N PHE A 289 -11.65 -2.62 0.52
CA PHE A 289 -11.25 -3.89 -0.06
C PHE A 289 -12.21 -5.01 0.31
N ASN A 290 -12.22 -6.09 -0.48
CA ASN A 290 -13.23 -7.14 -0.39
C ASN A 290 -14.63 -6.50 -0.37
N TYR A 291 -14.81 -5.57 -1.32
CA TYR A 291 -15.99 -4.71 -1.40
C TYR A 291 -17.23 -5.56 -1.65
N GLN A 292 -18.22 -5.40 -0.77
CA GLN A 292 -19.46 -6.19 -0.77
C GLN A 292 -19.22 -7.70 -0.73
N GLY A 293 -18.11 -8.15 -0.13
CA GLY A 293 -17.76 -9.56 -0.01
C GLY A 293 -17.10 -10.16 -1.26
N ASN A 294 -16.76 -9.35 -2.27
CA ASN A 294 -15.97 -9.79 -3.40
C ASN A 294 -14.46 -9.60 -3.10
N PRO A 295 -13.69 -10.68 -2.82
CA PRO A 295 -12.30 -10.58 -2.37
C PRO A 295 -11.36 -9.94 -3.40
N ARG A 296 -11.79 -9.84 -4.66
CA ARG A 296 -11.00 -9.26 -5.76
C ARG A 296 -11.47 -7.89 -6.20
N LEU A 297 -12.46 -7.30 -5.52
CA LEU A 297 -12.98 -5.98 -5.82
C LEU A 297 -12.70 -5.03 -4.67
N ALA A 298 -12.25 -3.81 -5.00
CA ALA A 298 -12.15 -2.71 -4.06
C ALA A 298 -12.82 -1.46 -4.65
N HIS A 299 -13.46 -0.68 -3.78
CA HIS A 299 -14.00 0.63 -4.10
C HIS A 299 -13.09 1.71 -3.53
N PHE A 300 -12.65 2.64 -4.35
CA PHE A 300 -11.77 3.73 -3.96
C PHE A 300 -12.46 5.07 -4.12
N TYR A 301 -12.27 5.97 -3.15
CA TYR A 301 -12.72 7.35 -3.25
C TYR A 301 -11.79 8.29 -2.50
N PHE A 302 -11.50 9.46 -3.09
CA PHE A 302 -10.83 10.53 -2.37
C PHE A 302 -11.89 11.45 -1.75
N LYS A 303 -11.85 11.59 -0.42
CA LYS A 303 -12.77 12.44 0.33
C LYS A 303 -11.99 13.52 1.07
N ASN A 304 -12.43 14.76 0.94
CA ASN A 304 -11.84 15.88 1.64
C ASN A 304 -12.52 16.13 3.01
N ILE A 305 -11.89 16.96 3.84
CA ILE A 305 -12.37 17.28 5.19
C ILE A 305 -13.72 18.01 5.23
N ASN A 306 -14.19 18.52 4.08
CA ASN A 306 -15.52 19.14 3.94
C ASN A 306 -16.60 18.09 3.54
N GLY A 307 -16.21 16.81 3.43
CA GLY A 307 -17.13 15.73 3.07
C GLY A 307 -17.35 15.53 1.57
N THR A 308 -16.65 16.29 0.72
CA THR A 308 -16.78 16.16 -0.75
C THR A 308 -15.96 14.99 -1.26
N ILE A 309 -16.56 14.11 -2.05
CA ILE A 309 -15.87 13.08 -2.82
C ILE A 309 -15.39 13.73 -4.13
N VAL A 310 -14.08 13.69 -4.35
CA VAL A 310 -13.40 14.32 -5.49
C VAL A 310 -13.09 13.32 -6.59
N ASP A 311 -12.78 12.10 -6.22
CA ASP A 311 -12.52 10.98 -7.12
C ASP A 311 -13.24 9.73 -6.60
N ASP A 312 -13.77 8.92 -7.50
CA ASP A 312 -14.53 7.70 -7.18
C ASP A 312 -14.29 6.67 -8.28
N PHE A 313 -13.76 5.49 -7.93
CA PHE A 313 -13.39 4.46 -8.90
C PHE A 313 -13.32 3.06 -8.27
N TYR A 314 -13.25 2.05 -9.11
CA TYR A 314 -13.12 0.66 -8.67
C TYR A 314 -11.78 0.07 -9.08
N VAL A 315 -11.29 -0.86 -8.27
CA VAL A 315 -10.08 -1.64 -8.57
C VAL A 315 -10.43 -3.11 -8.47
N GLN A 316 -10.16 -3.85 -9.51
CA GLN A 316 -10.29 -5.31 -9.53
C GLN A 316 -8.90 -5.93 -9.62
N SER A 317 -8.59 -6.89 -8.74
CA SER A 317 -7.33 -7.62 -8.79
C SER A 317 -7.48 -8.94 -9.54
N SER A 318 -6.71 -9.11 -10.62
CA SER A 318 -6.47 -10.42 -11.24
C SER A 318 -5.14 -11.05 -10.79
N VAL A 319 -4.44 -10.40 -9.85
CA VAL A 319 -3.18 -10.89 -9.27
C VAL A 319 -3.41 -12.23 -8.56
N GLY A 320 -2.47 -13.17 -8.71
CA GLY A 320 -2.54 -14.49 -8.06
C GLY A 320 -3.64 -15.41 -8.58
N SER A 321 -4.42 -15.02 -9.59
CA SER A 321 -5.32 -15.94 -10.29
C SER A 321 -4.53 -16.77 -11.29
N ARG A 322 -3.84 -17.84 -10.82
CA ARG A 322 -3.37 -18.88 -11.73
C ARG A 322 -4.61 -19.54 -12.33
N GLN A 323 -4.89 -19.31 -13.60
CA GLN A 323 -5.75 -20.20 -14.34
C GLN A 323 -5.03 -21.56 -14.37
N VAL A 324 -5.55 -22.50 -13.63
CA VAL A 324 -5.19 -23.91 -13.81
C VAL A 324 -5.87 -24.30 -15.12
N HIS A 325 -5.09 -24.40 -16.19
CA HIS A 325 -5.49 -25.00 -17.44
C HIS A 325 -5.28 -26.51 -17.38
#